data_7ca2afa7da72f7261d2d77ee16b5c310
#
_entry.id   7ca2afa7da72f7261d2d77ee16b5c310
#
_cell.length_a   1.000
_cell.length_b   1.000
_cell.length_c   1.000
_cell.angle_alpha   90.00
_cell.angle_beta   90.00
_cell.angle_gamma   90.00
#
_symmetry.space_group_name_H-M   'P 1'
#
loop_
_entity.id
_entity.type
_entity.pdbx_description
1 polymer ?
#
loop_
_entity_poly.entity_id
_entity_poly.type
_entity_poly.pdbx_seq_one_letter_code
_entity_poly.pdbx_strand_id
1 'polypeptide(L)'
;MPNAKQTFLYGLFFSSITVLFWGMLPIALKLSGGFSDPITLTWLRFSVAAVILGLWQWQRGVLGEFKALARKDWLRLFAAGTFLIVNYTSFAWSLNFLLPGSAQLSFQVAPLFLALGGLFFLKEVINWQQWLCFVGIGVGMLVFFHPIFAQGGQGSIWFGFGIVQLSAAAWSMYALLQKSLFKRLAPSNILLAIYVYALVVMLPFSTPSALLSMSADDIWIAAFCCINTVIAYGAFAQAMRYWQTVQVSASVALTPVMAFILTELCVAFGWWTDSISSSHADILSLFGMLIVVASAINVQLISARVQRKAALLAKPLTEAV
;
A
#
# COMPACT_ATOMS: atom_id res chain seq x y z
N MET A 1 -31.25 -2.94 5.40
CA MET A 1 -29.98 -3.47 4.87
C MET A 1 -29.94 -3.20 3.37
N PRO A 2 -28.82 -2.78 2.77
CA PRO A 2 -28.74 -2.60 1.33
C PRO A 2 -29.01 -3.93 0.63
N ASN A 3 -29.69 -3.88 -0.52
CA ASN A 3 -29.93 -5.08 -1.33
C ASN A 3 -28.62 -5.54 -2.01
N ALA A 4 -28.58 -6.75 -2.57
CA ALA A 4 -27.37 -7.33 -3.16
C ALA A 4 -26.72 -6.42 -4.23
N LYS A 5 -27.54 -5.75 -5.05
CA LYS A 5 -27.09 -4.79 -6.07
C LYS A 5 -26.45 -3.55 -5.45
N GLN A 6 -27.07 -3.00 -4.41
CA GLN A 6 -26.52 -1.84 -3.67
C GLN A 6 -25.21 -2.20 -2.97
N THR A 7 -25.13 -3.38 -2.33
CA THR A 7 -23.90 -3.89 -1.72
C THR A 7 -22.77 -3.99 -2.73
N PHE A 8 -23.06 -4.53 -3.92
CA PHE A 8 -22.08 -4.60 -5.01
C PHE A 8 -21.62 -3.22 -5.47
N LEU A 9 -22.54 -2.28 -5.68
CA LEU A 9 -22.24 -0.93 -6.15
C LEU A 9 -21.42 -0.13 -5.12
N TYR A 10 -21.73 -0.23 -3.82
CA TYR A 10 -20.93 0.41 -2.77
C TYR A 10 -19.52 -0.18 -2.69
N GLY A 11 -19.37 -1.49 -2.77
CA GLY A 11 -18.08 -2.15 -2.83
C GLY A 11 -17.24 -1.67 -4.03
N LEU A 12 -17.85 -1.62 -5.22
CA LEU A 12 -17.20 -1.11 -6.44
C LEU A 12 -16.80 0.36 -6.29
N PHE A 13 -17.70 1.22 -5.83
CA PHE A 13 -17.43 2.64 -5.63
C PHE A 13 -16.24 2.90 -4.70
N PHE A 14 -16.23 2.29 -3.52
CA PHE A 14 -15.15 2.48 -2.55
C PHE A 14 -13.84 1.84 -3.02
N SER A 15 -13.86 0.67 -3.66
CA SER A 15 -12.67 0.07 -4.26
C SER A 15 -12.10 0.94 -5.38
N SER A 16 -12.94 1.52 -6.22
CA SER A 16 -12.50 2.43 -7.29
C SER A 16 -11.85 3.69 -6.74
N ILE A 17 -12.40 4.29 -5.67
CA ILE A 17 -11.76 5.41 -4.96
C ILE A 17 -10.37 4.99 -4.45
N THR A 18 -10.26 3.83 -3.81
CA THR A 18 -8.99 3.33 -3.29
C THR A 18 -7.95 3.17 -4.40
N VAL A 19 -8.32 2.52 -5.51
CA VAL A 19 -7.42 2.29 -6.66
C VAL A 19 -6.99 3.61 -7.30
N LEU A 20 -7.94 4.54 -7.48
CA LEU A 20 -7.65 5.85 -8.04
C LEU A 20 -6.67 6.64 -7.15
N PHE A 21 -6.98 6.77 -5.86
CA PHE A 21 -6.16 7.55 -4.93
C PHE A 21 -4.76 6.93 -4.74
N TRP A 22 -4.66 5.60 -4.61
CA TRP A 22 -3.35 4.95 -4.55
C TRP A 22 -2.61 4.95 -5.89
N GLY A 23 -3.32 5.00 -7.03
CA GLY A 23 -2.72 5.17 -8.35
C GLY A 23 -2.15 6.59 -8.58
N MET A 24 -2.83 7.62 -8.05
CA MET A 24 -2.36 9.02 -8.11
C MET A 24 -1.21 9.29 -7.14
N LEU A 25 -1.16 8.58 -6.02
CA LEU A 25 -0.21 8.86 -4.94
C LEU A 25 1.26 8.86 -5.38
N PRO A 26 1.77 7.89 -6.17
CA PRO A 26 3.17 7.90 -6.60
C PRO A 26 3.54 9.13 -7.43
N ILE A 27 2.60 9.67 -8.22
CA ILE A 27 2.79 10.91 -8.99
C ILE A 27 2.97 12.08 -8.01
N ALA A 28 2.05 12.24 -7.05
CA ALA A 28 2.14 13.32 -6.06
C ALA A 28 3.40 13.20 -5.20
N LEU A 29 3.81 11.98 -4.82
CA LEU A 29 5.06 11.75 -4.10
C LEU A 29 6.29 12.08 -4.96
N LYS A 30 6.27 11.83 -6.26
CA LYS A 30 7.34 12.22 -7.18
C LYS A 30 7.46 13.74 -7.26
N LEU A 31 6.35 14.43 -7.40
CA LEU A 31 6.29 15.90 -7.45
C LEU A 31 6.74 16.53 -6.13
N SER A 32 6.43 15.91 -5.00
CA SER A 32 6.82 16.43 -3.68
C SER A 32 8.33 16.47 -3.46
N GLY A 33 9.11 15.70 -4.23
CA GLY A 33 10.58 15.74 -4.19
C GLY A 33 11.18 17.11 -4.54
N GLY A 34 10.41 18.00 -5.17
CA GLY A 34 10.83 19.37 -5.45
C GLY A 34 10.84 20.30 -4.24
N PHE A 35 10.06 20.01 -3.19
CA PHE A 35 9.93 20.87 -2.02
C PHE A 35 10.14 20.19 -0.67
N SER A 36 10.15 18.86 -0.63
CA SER A 36 10.28 18.11 0.63
C SER A 36 10.99 16.78 0.41
N ASP A 37 11.77 16.39 1.40
CA ASP A 37 12.34 15.04 1.46
C ASP A 37 11.28 13.99 1.86
N PRO A 38 11.49 12.69 1.57
CA PRO A 38 10.53 11.63 1.86
C PRO A 38 10.19 11.47 3.35
N ILE A 39 11.12 11.80 4.27
CA ILE A 39 10.90 11.68 5.71
C ILE A 39 9.98 12.81 6.18
N THR A 40 10.28 14.05 5.81
CA THR A 40 9.50 15.23 6.18
C THR A 40 8.07 15.14 5.63
N LEU A 41 7.91 14.75 4.36
CA LEU A 41 6.57 14.56 3.81
C LEU A 41 5.79 13.44 4.51
N THR A 42 6.45 12.31 4.80
CA THR A 42 5.79 11.20 5.51
C THR A 42 5.40 11.61 6.93
N TRP A 43 6.26 12.35 7.62
CA TRP A 43 5.96 12.94 8.93
C TRP A 43 4.73 13.85 8.88
N LEU A 44 4.64 14.76 7.90
CA LEU A 44 3.48 15.62 7.69
C LEU A 44 2.19 14.82 7.47
N ARG A 45 2.24 13.84 6.57
CA ARG A 45 1.11 12.95 6.25
C ARG A 45 0.58 12.20 7.48
N PHE A 46 1.49 11.65 8.28
CA PHE A 46 1.13 10.92 9.50
C PHE A 46 0.64 11.86 10.60
N SER A 47 1.20 13.08 10.71
CA SER A 47 0.76 14.10 11.65
C SER A 47 -0.69 14.52 11.37
N VAL A 48 -1.02 14.82 10.11
CA VAL A 48 -2.39 15.18 9.69
C VAL A 48 -3.34 14.00 9.91
N ALA A 49 -2.92 12.79 9.54
CA ALA A 49 -3.74 11.59 9.76
C ALA A 49 -3.96 11.29 11.25
N ALA A 50 -2.94 11.50 12.11
CA ALA A 50 -3.06 11.35 13.55
C ALA A 50 -4.10 12.32 14.14
N VAL A 51 -4.07 13.59 13.71
CA VAL A 51 -5.04 14.58 14.17
C VAL A 51 -6.46 14.21 13.74
N ILE A 52 -6.67 13.95 12.44
CA ILE A 52 -8.00 13.61 11.91
C ILE A 52 -8.55 12.35 12.56
N LEU A 53 -7.75 11.29 12.60
CA LEU A 53 -8.17 10.00 13.14
C LEU A 53 -8.31 10.06 14.67
N GLY A 54 -7.45 10.84 15.36
CA GLY A 54 -7.51 11.07 16.79
C GLY A 54 -8.81 11.76 17.20
N LEU A 55 -9.17 12.85 16.52
CA LEU A 55 -10.43 13.56 16.74
C LEU A 55 -11.64 12.65 16.47
N TRP A 56 -11.61 11.88 15.40
CA TRP A 56 -12.65 10.93 15.04
C TRP A 56 -12.84 9.86 16.11
N GLN A 57 -11.75 9.21 16.57
CA GLN A 57 -11.82 8.15 17.58
C GLN A 57 -12.17 8.69 18.96
N TRP A 58 -11.74 9.91 19.30
CA TRP A 58 -12.14 10.59 20.52
C TRP A 58 -13.65 10.86 20.56
N GLN A 59 -14.21 11.42 19.47
CA GLN A 59 -15.66 11.66 19.36
C GLN A 59 -16.47 10.36 19.47
N ARG A 60 -15.93 9.24 19.02
CA ARG A 60 -16.58 7.93 19.11
C ARG A 60 -16.41 7.26 20.46
N GLY A 61 -15.63 7.80 21.38
CA GLY A 61 -15.39 7.24 22.71
C GLY A 61 -14.62 5.90 22.72
N VAL A 62 -13.95 5.52 21.64
CA VAL A 62 -13.31 4.19 21.48
C VAL A 62 -11.83 4.15 21.87
N LEU A 63 -11.27 5.25 22.38
CA LEU A 63 -9.88 5.31 22.84
C LEU A 63 -9.61 4.44 24.07
N GLY A 64 -10.67 4.01 24.78
CA GLY A 64 -10.56 3.11 25.93
C GLY A 64 -9.90 1.75 25.63
N GLU A 65 -9.90 1.30 24.36
CA GLU A 65 -9.25 0.06 23.94
C GLU A 65 -7.76 0.02 24.31
N PHE A 66 -7.07 1.17 24.31
CA PHE A 66 -5.65 1.26 24.64
C PHE A 66 -5.32 0.87 26.07
N LYS A 67 -6.28 1.03 27.01
CA LYS A 67 -6.09 0.68 28.42
C LYS A 67 -5.94 -0.82 28.66
N ALA A 68 -6.44 -1.64 27.74
CA ALA A 68 -6.42 -3.10 27.84
C ALA A 68 -5.14 -3.74 27.24
N LEU A 69 -4.21 -2.94 26.72
CA LEU A 69 -3.01 -3.43 26.05
C LEU A 69 -1.95 -3.88 27.05
N ALA A 70 -1.41 -5.09 26.84
CA ALA A 70 -0.23 -5.57 27.55
C ALA A 70 1.06 -4.99 26.95
N ARG A 71 2.17 -5.02 27.68
CA ARG A 71 3.50 -4.56 27.20
C ARG A 71 3.89 -5.16 25.86
N LYS A 72 3.60 -6.44 25.63
CA LYS A 72 3.87 -7.13 24.37
C LYS A 72 3.06 -6.59 23.18
N ASP A 73 1.85 -6.10 23.43
CA ASP A 73 0.98 -5.54 22.40
C ASP A 73 1.51 -4.16 21.98
N TRP A 74 1.99 -3.36 22.95
CA TRP A 74 2.68 -2.10 22.67
C TRP A 74 3.97 -2.30 21.86
N LEU A 75 4.79 -3.31 22.19
CA LEU A 75 5.99 -3.63 21.41
C LEU A 75 5.65 -4.00 19.96
N ARG A 76 4.59 -4.79 19.75
CA ARG A 76 4.11 -5.12 18.40
C ARG A 76 3.60 -3.90 17.66
N LEU A 77 2.92 -3.01 18.36
CA LEU A 77 2.38 -1.78 17.81
C LEU A 77 3.50 -0.83 17.35
N PHE A 78 4.53 -0.64 18.18
CA PHE A 78 5.71 0.17 17.84
C PHE A 78 6.51 -0.46 16.70
N ALA A 79 6.72 -1.78 16.70
CA ALA A 79 7.34 -2.48 15.59
C ALA A 79 6.55 -2.31 14.30
N ALA A 80 5.21 -2.46 14.34
CA ALA A 80 4.35 -2.22 13.20
C ALA A 80 4.47 -0.78 12.69
N GLY A 81 4.54 0.20 13.60
CA GLY A 81 4.76 1.61 13.28
C GLY A 81 6.10 1.85 12.60
N THR A 82 7.19 1.26 13.13
CA THR A 82 8.52 1.36 12.51
C THR A 82 8.53 0.78 11.11
N PHE A 83 7.95 -0.41 10.90
CA PHE A 83 7.87 -1.00 9.56
C PHE A 83 7.00 -0.17 8.61
N LEU A 84 5.92 0.45 9.08
CA LEU A 84 5.12 1.33 8.25
C LEU A 84 5.86 2.62 7.89
N ILE A 85 6.63 3.21 8.81
CA ILE A 85 7.52 4.35 8.53
C ILE A 85 8.54 3.98 7.45
N VAL A 86 9.23 2.85 7.61
CA VAL A 86 10.20 2.36 6.62
C VAL A 86 9.53 2.18 5.26
N ASN A 87 8.35 1.56 5.22
CA ASN A 87 7.61 1.40 3.97
C ASN A 87 7.32 2.74 3.29
N TYR A 88 6.72 3.68 3.99
CA TYR A 88 6.32 4.98 3.41
C TYR A 88 7.51 5.80 2.93
N THR A 89 8.57 5.87 3.75
CA THR A 89 9.76 6.65 3.43
C THR A 89 10.57 6.03 2.30
N SER A 90 10.78 4.72 2.32
CA SER A 90 11.51 4.03 1.26
C SER A 90 10.74 4.02 -0.06
N PHE A 91 9.41 3.84 -0.05
CA PHE A 91 8.63 3.96 -1.27
C PHE A 91 8.74 5.36 -1.90
N ALA A 92 8.54 6.41 -1.10
CA ALA A 92 8.70 7.78 -1.57
C ALA A 92 10.13 8.05 -2.08
N TRP A 93 11.15 7.54 -1.39
CA TRP A 93 12.55 7.68 -1.81
C TRP A 93 12.84 6.98 -3.13
N SER A 94 12.24 5.81 -3.38
CA SER A 94 12.43 5.05 -4.64
C SER A 94 12.03 5.85 -5.88
N LEU A 95 11.11 6.80 -5.74
CA LEU A 95 10.64 7.65 -6.84
C LEU A 95 11.70 8.65 -7.34
N ASN A 96 12.81 8.83 -6.62
CA ASN A 96 13.96 9.55 -7.14
C ASN A 96 14.69 8.78 -8.25
N PHE A 97 14.50 7.45 -8.30
CA PHE A 97 15.17 6.54 -9.21
C PHE A 97 14.22 5.88 -10.21
N LEU A 98 12.94 5.81 -9.88
CA LEU A 98 11.91 5.13 -10.66
C LEU A 98 10.78 6.08 -11.05
N LEU A 99 10.14 5.77 -12.17
CA LEU A 99 8.87 6.40 -12.56
C LEU A 99 7.73 5.89 -11.66
N PRO A 100 6.68 6.71 -11.43
CA PRO A 100 5.55 6.35 -10.56
C PRO A 100 4.91 5.00 -10.87
N GLY A 101 4.61 4.74 -12.15
CA GLY A 101 4.03 3.46 -12.59
C GLY A 101 4.96 2.27 -12.38
N SER A 102 6.28 2.45 -12.65
CA SER A 102 7.30 1.41 -12.46
C SER A 102 7.50 1.06 -10.98
N ALA A 103 7.53 2.06 -10.09
CA ALA A 103 7.62 1.84 -8.65
C ALA A 103 6.39 1.10 -8.13
N GLN A 104 5.19 1.50 -8.56
CA GLN A 104 3.94 0.87 -8.14
C GLN A 104 3.81 -0.57 -8.65
N LEU A 105 4.30 -0.85 -9.87
CA LEU A 105 4.35 -2.22 -10.40
C LEU A 105 5.35 -3.08 -9.62
N SER A 106 6.54 -2.54 -9.33
CA SER A 106 7.57 -3.24 -8.54
C SER A 106 7.12 -3.59 -7.13
N PHE A 107 6.20 -2.81 -6.56
CA PHE A 107 5.61 -3.08 -5.25
C PHE A 107 4.68 -4.30 -5.24
N GLN A 108 4.25 -4.81 -6.39
CA GLN A 108 3.39 -6.02 -6.49
C GLN A 108 4.08 -7.31 -6.04
N VAL A 109 5.32 -7.24 -5.63
CA VAL A 109 6.02 -8.34 -4.93
C VAL A 109 5.58 -8.47 -3.46
N ALA A 110 4.92 -7.47 -2.90
CA ALA A 110 4.47 -7.47 -1.50
C ALA A 110 3.67 -8.72 -1.09
N PRO A 111 2.76 -9.30 -1.92
CA PRO A 111 2.11 -10.56 -1.61
C PRO A 111 3.08 -11.73 -1.38
N LEU A 112 4.22 -11.78 -2.08
CA LEU A 112 5.25 -12.80 -1.85
C LEU A 112 5.88 -12.63 -0.46
N PHE A 113 6.30 -11.40 -0.10
CA PHE A 113 6.85 -11.13 1.23
C PHE A 113 5.84 -11.42 2.34
N LEU A 114 4.56 -11.10 2.11
CA LEU A 114 3.49 -11.41 3.06
C LEU A 114 3.32 -12.92 3.23
N ALA A 115 3.35 -13.70 2.14
CA ALA A 115 3.25 -15.15 2.18
C ALA A 115 4.47 -15.79 2.86
N LEU A 116 5.68 -15.33 2.55
CA LEU A 116 6.91 -15.77 3.23
C LEU A 116 6.87 -15.43 4.72
N GLY A 117 6.43 -14.23 5.09
CA GLY A 117 6.23 -13.88 6.49
C GLY A 117 5.18 -14.77 7.18
N GLY A 118 4.07 -15.08 6.50
CA GLY A 118 3.08 -16.05 6.96
C GLY A 118 3.68 -17.45 7.19
N LEU A 119 4.51 -17.93 6.26
CA LEU A 119 5.22 -19.20 6.37
C LEU A 119 6.15 -19.24 7.62
N PHE A 120 7.00 -18.21 7.79
CA PHE A 120 8.01 -18.21 8.86
C PHE A 120 7.43 -17.90 10.24
N PHE A 121 6.50 -16.91 10.35
CA PHE A 121 5.99 -16.43 11.63
C PHE A 121 4.68 -17.10 12.06
N LEU A 122 3.81 -17.47 11.11
CA LEU A 122 2.50 -18.04 11.38
C LEU A 122 2.43 -19.52 11.05
N LYS A 123 3.52 -20.11 10.51
CA LYS A 123 3.59 -21.53 10.06
C LYS A 123 2.52 -21.86 9.01
N GLU A 124 2.13 -20.87 8.21
CA GLU A 124 1.21 -21.06 7.09
C GLU A 124 1.92 -21.83 5.96
N VAL A 125 1.17 -22.57 5.14
CA VAL A 125 1.73 -23.35 4.01
C VAL A 125 1.45 -22.57 2.72
N ILE A 126 2.49 -22.38 1.91
CA ILE A 126 2.35 -21.82 0.57
C ILE A 126 2.01 -22.94 -0.39
N ASN A 127 0.88 -22.81 -1.11
CA ASN A 127 0.46 -23.77 -2.12
C ASN A 127 1.31 -23.62 -3.40
N TRP A 128 1.50 -24.72 -4.14
CA TRP A 128 2.22 -24.70 -5.42
C TRP A 128 1.64 -23.72 -6.45
N GLN A 129 0.31 -23.52 -6.45
CA GLN A 129 -0.35 -22.54 -7.30
C GLN A 129 0.03 -21.10 -6.95
N GLN A 130 0.23 -20.79 -5.66
CA GLN A 130 0.74 -19.49 -5.23
C GLN A 130 2.20 -19.31 -5.68
N TRP A 131 3.02 -20.34 -5.62
CA TRP A 131 4.39 -20.30 -6.15
C TRP A 131 4.41 -19.99 -7.64
N LEU A 132 3.54 -20.60 -8.45
CA LEU A 132 3.41 -20.25 -9.88
C LEU A 132 3.04 -18.78 -10.10
N CYS A 133 2.13 -18.24 -9.27
CA CYS A 133 1.80 -16.83 -9.35
C CYS A 133 2.98 -15.93 -8.97
N PHE A 134 3.78 -16.29 -7.95
CA PHE A 134 4.99 -15.53 -7.60
C PHE A 134 6.05 -15.57 -8.71
N VAL A 135 6.23 -16.70 -9.36
CA VAL A 135 7.07 -16.80 -10.56
C VAL A 135 6.50 -15.92 -11.67
N GLY A 136 5.17 -15.92 -11.87
CA GLY A 136 4.49 -15.06 -12.83
C GLY A 136 4.73 -13.57 -12.55
N ILE A 137 4.71 -13.12 -11.29
CA ILE A 137 5.07 -11.75 -10.91
C ILE A 137 6.53 -11.44 -11.32
N GLY A 138 7.47 -12.33 -11.01
CA GLY A 138 8.89 -12.16 -11.38
C GLY A 138 9.10 -12.09 -12.89
N VAL A 139 8.52 -13.03 -13.64
CA VAL A 139 8.60 -13.05 -15.11
C VAL A 139 7.97 -11.80 -15.72
N GLY A 140 6.77 -11.43 -15.26
CA GLY A 140 6.08 -10.23 -15.74
C GLY A 140 6.88 -8.95 -15.48
N MET A 141 7.58 -8.86 -14.32
CA MET A 141 8.50 -7.74 -14.05
C MET A 141 9.70 -7.74 -15.01
N LEU A 142 10.34 -8.89 -15.27
CA LEU A 142 11.43 -8.97 -16.22
C LEU A 142 10.98 -8.54 -17.63
N VAL A 143 9.78 -8.96 -18.03
CA VAL A 143 9.18 -8.56 -19.32
C VAL A 143 8.85 -7.06 -19.32
N PHE A 144 8.32 -6.48 -18.25
CA PHE A 144 8.01 -5.06 -18.18
C PHE A 144 9.27 -4.19 -18.27
N PHE A 145 10.33 -4.56 -17.57
CA PHE A 145 11.57 -3.79 -17.51
C PHE A 145 12.58 -4.11 -18.63
N HIS A 146 12.22 -4.98 -19.62
CA HIS A 146 13.14 -5.38 -20.68
C HIS A 146 13.76 -4.22 -21.47
N PRO A 147 13.07 -3.06 -21.75
CA PRO A 147 13.71 -1.96 -22.46
C PRO A 147 14.87 -1.35 -21.68
N ILE A 148 14.77 -1.36 -20.35
CA ILE A 148 15.84 -0.86 -19.46
C ILE A 148 17.03 -1.82 -19.47
N PHE A 149 16.79 -3.12 -19.52
CA PHE A 149 17.86 -4.13 -19.63
C PHE A 149 18.58 -4.04 -20.97
N ALA A 150 17.85 -3.85 -22.08
CA ALA A 150 18.39 -3.72 -23.40
C ALA A 150 19.30 -2.48 -23.57
N GLN A 151 19.04 -1.41 -22.81
CA GLN A 151 19.83 -0.18 -22.79
C GLN A 151 21.04 -0.23 -21.84
N GLY A 152 21.39 -1.41 -21.30
CA GLY A 152 22.55 -1.59 -20.42
C GLY A 152 22.30 -1.26 -18.95
N GLY A 153 21.04 -0.99 -18.57
CA GLY A 153 20.56 -0.77 -17.20
C GLY A 153 21.33 0.29 -16.44
N GLN A 154 20.71 1.41 -16.10
CA GLN A 154 21.35 2.38 -15.22
C GLN A 154 21.37 1.82 -13.80
N GLY A 155 22.53 1.79 -13.13
CA GLY A 155 22.66 1.29 -11.75
C GLY A 155 21.71 1.96 -10.76
N SER A 156 21.33 3.22 -11.01
CA SER A 156 20.34 3.95 -10.24
C SER A 156 18.93 3.31 -10.26
N ILE A 157 18.51 2.74 -11.39
CA ILE A 157 17.20 2.07 -11.52
C ILE A 157 17.17 0.77 -10.68
N TRP A 158 18.25 -0.01 -10.70
CA TRP A 158 18.38 -1.21 -9.87
C TRP A 158 18.36 -0.88 -8.38
N PHE A 159 19.00 0.23 -8.00
CA PHE A 159 18.97 0.73 -6.64
C PHE A 159 17.54 1.12 -6.23
N GLY A 160 16.84 1.88 -7.08
CA GLY A 160 15.43 2.23 -6.88
C GLY A 160 14.53 1.00 -6.75
N PHE A 161 14.75 -0.01 -7.61
CA PHE A 161 14.05 -1.29 -7.51
C PHE A 161 14.30 -1.97 -6.16
N GLY A 162 15.55 -2.05 -5.69
CA GLY A 162 15.91 -2.60 -4.39
C GLY A 162 15.22 -1.88 -3.24
N ILE A 163 15.12 -0.54 -3.30
CA ILE A 163 14.40 0.27 -2.30
C ILE A 163 12.91 -0.07 -2.28
N VAL A 164 12.27 -0.29 -3.43
CA VAL A 164 10.86 -0.73 -3.49
C VAL A 164 10.70 -2.12 -2.87
N GLN A 165 11.65 -3.04 -3.07
CA GLN A 165 11.59 -4.36 -2.43
C GLN A 165 11.68 -4.25 -0.91
N LEU A 166 12.56 -3.38 -0.38
CA LEU A 166 12.61 -3.06 1.05
C LEU A 166 11.27 -2.52 1.54
N SER A 167 10.68 -1.59 0.77
CA SER A 167 9.37 -1.02 1.08
C SER A 167 8.27 -2.10 1.14
N ALA A 168 8.22 -3.00 0.16
CA ALA A 168 7.25 -4.08 0.09
C ALA A 168 7.42 -5.10 1.24
N ALA A 169 8.66 -5.43 1.58
CA ALA A 169 8.95 -6.30 2.73
C ALA A 169 8.52 -5.64 4.05
N ALA A 170 8.85 -4.36 4.25
CA ALA A 170 8.44 -3.61 5.42
C ALA A 170 6.92 -3.51 5.55
N TRP A 171 6.20 -3.23 4.45
CA TRP A 171 4.75 -3.24 4.44
C TRP A 171 4.18 -4.61 4.85
N SER A 172 4.77 -5.68 4.38
CA SER A 172 4.34 -7.04 4.70
C SER A 172 4.54 -7.37 6.17
N MET A 173 5.66 -6.95 6.78
CA MET A 173 5.90 -7.08 8.22
C MET A 173 4.91 -6.25 9.03
N TYR A 174 4.65 -4.99 8.64
CA TYR A 174 3.59 -4.18 9.23
C TYR A 174 2.24 -4.92 9.20
N ALA A 175 1.84 -5.46 8.04
CA ALA A 175 0.55 -6.13 7.88
C ALA A 175 0.41 -7.37 8.78
N LEU A 176 1.47 -8.17 8.94
CA LEU A 176 1.49 -9.33 9.84
C LEU A 176 1.36 -8.91 11.31
N LEU A 177 2.11 -7.89 11.73
CA LEU A 177 2.05 -7.35 13.09
C LEU A 177 0.67 -6.75 13.39
N GLN A 178 0.12 -5.97 12.47
CA GLN A 178 -1.23 -5.41 12.58
C GLN A 178 -2.28 -6.53 12.72
N LYS A 179 -2.20 -7.58 11.90
CA LYS A 179 -3.10 -8.75 11.99
C LYS A 179 -3.08 -9.38 13.38
N SER A 180 -1.91 -9.44 14.01
CA SER A 180 -1.78 -10.01 15.36
C SER A 180 -2.47 -9.18 16.45
N LEU A 181 -2.76 -7.89 16.18
CA LEU A 181 -3.38 -6.95 17.11
C LEU A 181 -4.90 -6.83 16.96
N PHE A 182 -5.50 -7.35 15.87
CA PHE A 182 -6.95 -7.23 15.62
C PHE A 182 -7.85 -7.80 16.71
N LYS A 183 -7.35 -8.73 17.53
CA LYS A 183 -8.08 -9.26 18.68
C LYS A 183 -8.13 -8.30 19.89
N ARG A 184 -7.33 -7.22 19.86
CA ARG A 184 -7.14 -6.28 20.97
C ARG A 184 -7.57 -4.87 20.63
N LEU A 185 -7.36 -4.44 19.39
CA LEU A 185 -7.61 -3.08 18.91
C LEU A 185 -8.38 -3.12 17.59
N ALA A 186 -9.27 -2.16 17.43
CA ALA A 186 -9.86 -1.87 16.13
C ALA A 186 -8.77 -1.39 15.14
N PRO A 187 -8.87 -1.72 13.84
CA PRO A 187 -7.87 -1.30 12.84
C PRO A 187 -7.58 0.21 12.84
N SER A 188 -8.59 1.04 13.07
CA SER A 188 -8.46 2.49 13.16
C SER A 188 -7.65 2.93 14.39
N ASN A 189 -7.77 2.26 15.54
CA ASN A 189 -6.97 2.53 16.72
C ASN A 189 -5.51 2.08 16.53
N ILE A 190 -5.26 0.97 15.82
CA ILE A 190 -3.90 0.55 15.45
C ILE A 190 -3.23 1.64 14.59
N LEU A 191 -3.91 2.12 13.54
CA LEU A 191 -3.39 3.19 12.68
C LEU A 191 -3.17 4.48 13.46
N LEU A 192 -4.12 4.88 14.33
CA LEU A 192 -3.94 6.07 15.17
C LEU A 192 -2.67 5.98 16.02
N ALA A 193 -2.46 4.87 16.71
CA ALA A 193 -1.27 4.69 17.54
C ALA A 193 0.02 4.70 16.72
N ILE A 194 0.01 4.10 15.51
CA ILE A 194 1.14 4.12 14.58
C ILE A 194 1.43 5.56 14.13
N TYR A 195 0.42 6.34 13.78
CA TYR A 195 0.61 7.72 13.33
C TYR A 195 1.10 8.63 14.47
N VAL A 196 0.58 8.47 15.69
CA VAL A 196 1.09 9.20 16.86
C VAL A 196 2.54 8.81 17.18
N TYR A 197 2.87 7.51 17.12
CA TYR A 197 4.24 7.03 17.27
C TYR A 197 5.16 7.64 16.20
N ALA A 198 4.76 7.62 14.95
CA ALA A 198 5.52 8.17 13.83
C ALA A 198 5.74 9.69 13.96
N LEU A 199 4.72 10.43 14.41
CA LEU A 199 4.82 11.87 14.66
C LEU A 199 5.98 12.19 15.62
N VAL A 200 6.13 11.39 16.70
CA VAL A 200 7.18 11.59 17.70
C VAL A 200 8.55 11.11 17.19
N VAL A 201 8.60 9.89 16.63
CA VAL A 201 9.87 9.25 16.24
C VAL A 201 10.50 9.89 15.00
N MET A 202 9.70 10.36 14.06
CA MET A 202 10.21 10.97 12.82
C MET A 202 10.56 12.45 12.98
N LEU A 203 10.05 13.14 14.01
CA LEU A 203 10.29 14.57 14.21
C LEU A 203 11.78 14.95 14.21
N PRO A 204 12.70 14.23 14.92
CA PRO A 204 14.12 14.56 14.90
C PRO A 204 14.81 14.40 13.53
N PHE A 205 14.21 13.61 12.62
CA PHE A 205 14.74 13.32 11.29
C PHE A 205 14.04 14.12 10.19
N SER A 206 12.99 14.84 10.53
CA SER A 206 12.24 15.69 9.61
C SER A 206 12.73 17.14 9.66
N THR A 207 12.44 17.88 8.60
CA THR A 207 12.78 19.30 8.48
C THR A 207 11.47 20.11 8.32
N PRO A 208 10.66 20.28 9.40
CA PRO A 208 9.35 20.95 9.29
C PRO A 208 9.44 22.38 8.77
N SER A 209 10.59 23.05 8.97
CA SER A 209 10.85 24.40 8.45
C SER A 209 10.83 24.48 6.92
N ALA A 210 11.19 23.41 6.22
CA ALA A 210 11.10 23.36 4.75
C ALA A 210 9.66 23.49 4.26
N LEU A 211 8.67 23.06 5.05
CA LEU A 211 7.26 23.17 4.71
C LEU A 211 6.73 24.61 4.76
N LEU A 212 7.44 25.53 5.43
CA LEU A 212 7.05 26.94 5.53
C LEU A 212 7.40 27.72 4.26
N SER A 213 8.28 27.20 3.42
CA SER A 213 8.71 27.82 2.15
C SER A 213 7.99 27.25 0.92
N MET A 214 6.97 26.43 1.11
CA MET A 214 6.17 25.84 0.01
C MET A 214 5.43 26.92 -0.78
N SER A 215 5.47 26.79 -2.10
CA SER A 215 4.62 27.56 -3.01
C SER A 215 3.14 27.12 -2.87
N ALA A 216 2.22 27.86 -3.50
CA ALA A 216 0.81 27.46 -3.51
C ALA A 216 0.59 26.08 -4.15
N ASP A 217 1.32 25.77 -5.21
CA ASP A 217 1.24 24.46 -5.89
C ASP A 217 1.79 23.33 -5.02
N ASP A 218 2.89 23.58 -4.29
CA ASP A 218 3.46 22.62 -3.35
C ASP A 218 2.49 22.31 -2.22
N ILE A 219 1.79 23.33 -1.70
CA ILE A 219 0.76 23.16 -0.66
C ILE A 219 -0.37 22.25 -1.15
N TRP A 220 -0.82 22.40 -2.41
CA TRP A 220 -1.85 21.52 -2.97
C TRP A 220 -1.37 20.07 -3.11
N ILE A 221 -0.12 19.87 -3.55
CA ILE A 221 0.49 18.52 -3.65
C ILE A 221 0.61 17.90 -2.25
N ALA A 222 1.12 18.64 -1.27
CA ALA A 222 1.25 18.17 0.12
C ALA A 222 -0.12 17.87 0.73
N ALA A 223 -1.12 18.75 0.54
CA ALA A 223 -2.50 18.55 0.99
C ALA A 223 -3.10 17.28 0.37
N PHE A 224 -2.91 17.09 -0.95
CA PHE A 224 -3.33 15.86 -1.62
C PHE A 224 -2.70 14.61 -0.98
N CYS A 225 -1.39 14.62 -0.72
CA CYS A 225 -0.70 13.50 -0.08
C CYS A 225 -1.25 13.19 1.33
N CYS A 226 -1.57 14.23 2.12
CA CYS A 226 -2.17 14.08 3.44
C CYS A 226 -3.58 13.51 3.36
N ILE A 227 -4.43 14.11 2.53
CA ILE A 227 -5.82 13.70 2.32
C ILE A 227 -5.90 12.30 1.73
N ASN A 228 -5.01 11.97 0.78
CA ASN A 228 -4.89 10.64 0.21
C ASN A 228 -4.69 9.58 1.30
N THR A 229 -3.84 9.84 2.30
CA THR A 229 -3.60 8.92 3.41
C THR A 229 -4.89 8.60 4.18
N VAL A 230 -5.78 9.58 4.36
CA VAL A 230 -7.04 9.39 5.09
C VAL A 230 -8.13 8.79 4.18
N ILE A 231 -8.32 9.36 2.98
CA ILE A 231 -9.40 8.96 2.07
C ILE A 231 -9.16 7.55 1.52
N ALA A 232 -7.96 7.24 1.03
CA ALA A 232 -7.69 5.95 0.42
C ALA A 232 -7.84 4.80 1.43
N TYR A 233 -7.30 4.94 2.65
CA TYR A 233 -7.48 3.94 3.70
C TYR A 233 -8.93 3.90 4.22
N GLY A 234 -9.62 5.04 4.31
CA GLY A 234 -11.04 5.10 4.66
C GLY A 234 -11.91 4.39 3.63
N ALA A 235 -11.68 4.65 2.34
CA ALA A 235 -12.37 3.98 1.24
C ALA A 235 -12.07 2.48 1.20
N PHE A 236 -10.80 2.08 1.39
CA PHE A 236 -10.41 0.69 1.50
C PHE A 236 -11.17 -0.03 2.63
N ALA A 237 -11.24 0.57 3.82
CA ALA A 237 -11.98 0.01 4.95
C ALA A 237 -13.48 -0.11 4.66
N GLN A 238 -14.10 0.86 3.96
CA GLN A 238 -15.49 0.78 3.53
C GLN A 238 -15.69 -0.30 2.45
N ALA A 239 -14.79 -0.41 1.47
CA ALA A 239 -14.84 -1.48 0.47
C ALA A 239 -14.85 -2.87 1.15
N MET A 240 -13.99 -3.07 2.16
CA MET A 240 -13.92 -4.31 2.96
C MET A 240 -15.21 -4.58 3.76
N ARG A 241 -16.02 -3.57 4.01
CA ARG A 241 -17.34 -3.74 4.67
C ARG A 241 -18.40 -4.29 3.74
N TYR A 242 -18.33 -3.93 2.46
CA TYR A 242 -19.35 -4.31 1.45
C TYR A 242 -18.92 -5.51 0.61
N TRP A 243 -17.64 -5.67 0.35
CA TRP A 243 -17.06 -6.74 -0.44
C TRP A 243 -16.23 -7.70 0.40
N GLN A 244 -16.09 -8.93 -0.09
CA GLN A 244 -15.14 -9.87 0.50
C GLN A 244 -13.69 -9.38 0.27
N THR A 245 -12.82 -9.70 1.21
CA THR A 245 -11.38 -9.34 1.17
C THR A 245 -10.74 -9.63 -0.19
N VAL A 246 -11.12 -10.76 -0.81
CA VAL A 246 -10.63 -11.19 -2.12
C VAL A 246 -10.99 -10.22 -3.23
N GLN A 247 -12.24 -9.74 -3.25
CA GLN A 247 -12.72 -8.81 -4.27
C GLN A 247 -12.00 -7.46 -4.14
N VAL A 248 -11.84 -6.96 -2.91
CA VAL A 248 -11.11 -5.73 -2.63
C VAL A 248 -9.64 -5.87 -3.01
N SER A 249 -8.99 -6.97 -2.62
CA SER A 249 -7.59 -7.22 -2.96
C SER A 249 -7.35 -7.35 -4.47
N ALA A 250 -8.27 -8.01 -5.18
CA ALA A 250 -8.20 -8.10 -6.64
C ALA A 250 -8.34 -6.73 -7.31
N SER A 251 -9.23 -5.87 -6.79
CA SER A 251 -9.36 -4.49 -7.30
C SER A 251 -8.10 -3.66 -7.03
N VAL A 252 -7.53 -3.75 -5.82
CA VAL A 252 -6.31 -3.03 -5.44
C VAL A 252 -5.10 -3.47 -6.26
N ALA A 253 -5.05 -4.72 -6.73
CA ALA A 253 -4.01 -5.18 -7.64
C ALA A 253 -4.01 -4.46 -9.00
N LEU A 254 -5.07 -3.72 -9.35
CA LEU A 254 -5.13 -2.84 -10.52
C LEU A 254 -4.45 -1.47 -10.30
N THR A 255 -4.02 -1.16 -9.08
CA THR A 255 -3.39 0.14 -8.75
C THR A 255 -2.18 0.49 -9.64
N PRO A 256 -1.25 -0.44 -9.98
CA PRO A 256 -0.15 -0.10 -10.89
C PRO A 256 -0.60 0.24 -12.31
N VAL A 257 -1.67 -0.40 -12.79
CA VAL A 257 -2.26 -0.04 -14.09
C VAL A 257 -2.79 1.39 -14.05
N MET A 258 -3.49 1.74 -12.97
CA MET A 258 -4.00 3.10 -12.76
C MET A 258 -2.84 4.11 -12.66
N ALA A 259 -1.79 3.82 -11.89
CA ALA A 259 -0.63 4.68 -11.77
C ALA A 259 0.08 4.88 -13.12
N PHE A 260 0.21 3.81 -13.90
CA PHE A 260 0.77 3.87 -15.24
C PHE A 260 -0.05 4.75 -16.18
N ILE A 261 -1.37 4.50 -16.27
CA ILE A 261 -2.28 5.29 -17.12
C ILE A 261 -2.23 6.77 -16.74
N LEU A 262 -2.29 7.09 -15.45
CA LEU A 262 -2.25 8.46 -14.97
C LEU A 262 -0.92 9.15 -15.25
N THR A 263 0.21 8.42 -15.15
CA THR A 263 1.54 8.95 -15.53
C THR A 263 1.59 9.29 -17.01
N GLU A 264 1.13 8.39 -17.89
CA GLU A 264 1.12 8.64 -19.33
C GLU A 264 0.14 9.75 -19.73
N LEU A 265 -0.98 9.90 -19.03
CA LEU A 265 -1.89 11.03 -19.19
C LEU A 265 -1.23 12.36 -18.80
N CYS A 266 -0.48 12.42 -17.69
CA CYS A 266 0.28 13.61 -17.34
C CYS A 266 1.25 14.02 -18.45
N VAL A 267 1.96 13.05 -19.03
CA VAL A 267 2.87 13.28 -20.16
C VAL A 267 2.12 13.76 -21.41
N ALA A 268 1.01 13.11 -21.76
CA ALA A 268 0.21 13.45 -22.95
C ALA A 268 -0.38 14.88 -22.87
N PHE A 269 -0.74 15.34 -21.68
CA PHE A 269 -1.23 16.70 -21.44
C PHE A 269 -0.11 17.72 -21.17
N GLY A 270 1.15 17.30 -21.14
CA GLY A 270 2.28 18.18 -20.83
C GLY A 270 2.30 18.69 -19.39
N TRP A 271 1.71 17.94 -18.43
CA TRP A 271 1.71 18.31 -17.02
C TRP A 271 3.01 17.86 -16.34
N TRP A 272 3.66 18.80 -15.63
CA TRP A 272 4.87 18.53 -14.82
C TRP A 272 6.01 17.87 -15.60
N THR A 273 6.27 18.32 -16.82
CA THR A 273 7.26 17.76 -17.76
C THR A 273 8.67 17.69 -17.19
N ASP A 274 9.02 18.57 -16.22
CA ASP A 274 10.33 18.56 -15.55
C ASP A 274 10.48 17.41 -14.55
N SER A 275 9.35 16.83 -14.08
CA SER A 275 9.35 15.80 -13.04
C SER A 275 8.79 14.47 -13.50
N ILE A 276 7.86 14.48 -14.45
CA ILE A 276 7.12 13.33 -14.93
C ILE A 276 7.50 13.10 -16.41
N SER A 277 8.02 11.92 -16.71
CA SER A 277 8.36 11.49 -18.08
C SER A 277 7.64 10.20 -18.43
N SER A 278 7.49 9.93 -19.73
CA SER A 278 6.94 8.66 -20.21
C SER A 278 7.84 7.49 -19.84
N SER A 279 7.24 6.37 -19.54
CA SER A 279 7.96 5.10 -19.36
C SER A 279 8.46 4.51 -20.68
N HIS A 280 8.04 5.06 -21.84
CA HIS A 280 8.31 4.50 -23.17
C HIS A 280 7.99 2.99 -23.23
N ALA A 281 6.98 2.55 -22.48
CA ALA A 281 6.59 1.16 -22.45
C ALA A 281 6.05 0.72 -23.82
N ASP A 282 6.66 -0.29 -24.39
CA ASP A 282 6.20 -0.92 -25.61
C ASP A 282 5.11 -1.98 -25.33
N ILE A 283 4.61 -2.61 -26.38
CA ILE A 283 3.56 -3.64 -26.28
C ILE A 283 4.01 -4.80 -25.36
N LEU A 284 5.30 -5.17 -25.41
CA LEU A 284 5.84 -6.26 -24.60
C LEU A 284 5.88 -5.87 -23.11
N SER A 285 6.26 -4.61 -22.80
CA SER A 285 6.20 -4.07 -21.44
C SER A 285 4.75 -4.07 -20.89
N LEU A 286 3.76 -3.65 -21.70
CA LEU A 286 2.36 -3.71 -21.30
C LEU A 286 1.89 -5.15 -21.04
N PHE A 287 2.35 -6.10 -21.85
CA PHE A 287 2.08 -7.51 -21.63
C PHE A 287 2.71 -8.02 -20.32
N GLY A 288 3.95 -7.61 -20.02
CA GLY A 288 4.61 -7.87 -18.74
C GLY A 288 3.80 -7.34 -17.55
N MET A 289 3.29 -6.11 -17.64
CA MET A 289 2.42 -5.52 -16.61
C MET A 289 1.13 -6.35 -16.40
N LEU A 290 0.51 -6.79 -17.48
CA LEU A 290 -0.70 -7.65 -17.40
C LEU A 290 -0.40 -8.98 -16.70
N ILE A 291 0.75 -9.61 -16.97
CA ILE A 291 1.18 -10.84 -16.29
C ILE A 291 1.35 -10.58 -14.79
N VAL A 292 1.99 -9.48 -14.37
CA VAL A 292 2.16 -9.12 -12.96
C VAL A 292 0.80 -8.98 -12.28
N VAL A 293 -0.09 -8.18 -12.86
CA VAL A 293 -1.41 -7.88 -12.30
C VAL A 293 -2.26 -9.16 -12.22
N ALA A 294 -2.31 -9.94 -13.28
CA ALA A 294 -3.06 -11.20 -13.29
C ALA A 294 -2.52 -12.18 -12.23
N SER A 295 -1.20 -12.28 -12.09
CA SER A 295 -0.56 -13.13 -11.10
C SER A 295 -0.86 -12.65 -9.67
N ALA A 296 -0.80 -11.34 -9.40
CA ALA A 296 -1.12 -10.75 -8.11
C ALA A 296 -2.60 -10.99 -7.72
N ILE A 297 -3.53 -10.84 -8.67
CA ILE A 297 -4.96 -11.17 -8.46
C ILE A 297 -5.12 -12.66 -8.12
N ASN A 298 -4.47 -13.55 -8.88
CA ASN A 298 -4.58 -14.99 -8.68
C ASN A 298 -4.02 -15.43 -7.31
N VAL A 299 -2.92 -14.85 -6.84
CA VAL A 299 -2.42 -15.10 -5.47
C VAL A 299 -3.52 -14.84 -4.43
N GLN A 300 -4.21 -13.71 -4.54
CA GLN A 300 -5.27 -13.34 -3.60
C GLN A 300 -6.45 -14.33 -3.66
N LEU A 301 -6.87 -14.70 -4.88
CA LEU A 301 -7.97 -15.65 -5.11
C LEU A 301 -7.65 -17.02 -4.51
N ILE A 302 -6.43 -17.52 -4.74
CA ILE A 302 -5.98 -18.81 -4.21
C ILE A 302 -5.90 -18.76 -2.69
N SER A 303 -5.29 -17.72 -2.11
CA SER A 303 -5.16 -17.54 -0.66
C SER A 303 -6.52 -17.57 0.03
N ALA A 304 -7.51 -16.89 -0.55
CA ALA A 304 -8.86 -16.87 0.01
C ALA A 304 -9.57 -18.24 -0.08
N ARG A 305 -9.36 -18.99 -1.18
CA ARG A 305 -9.91 -20.35 -1.30
C ARG A 305 -9.32 -21.28 -0.23
N VAL A 306 -8.01 -21.20 0.00
CA VAL A 306 -7.31 -21.98 1.03
C VAL A 306 -7.84 -21.65 2.43
N GLN A 307 -7.95 -20.36 2.76
CA GLN A 307 -8.49 -19.91 4.05
C GLN A 307 -9.94 -20.35 4.25
N ARG A 308 -10.78 -20.25 3.24
CA ARG A 308 -12.18 -20.70 3.30
C ARG A 308 -12.27 -22.21 3.53
N LYS A 309 -11.44 -23.01 2.83
CA LYS A 309 -11.39 -24.47 3.01
C LYS A 309 -10.93 -24.82 4.43
N ALA A 310 -9.90 -24.19 4.95
CA ALA A 310 -9.43 -24.39 6.32
C ALA A 310 -10.50 -24.02 7.36
N ALA A 311 -11.23 -22.93 7.17
CA ALA A 311 -12.32 -22.51 8.06
C ALA A 311 -13.50 -23.50 8.06
N LEU A 312 -13.83 -24.11 6.91
CA LEU A 312 -14.86 -25.14 6.81
C LEU A 312 -14.46 -26.44 7.53
N LEU A 313 -13.18 -26.84 7.44
CA LEU A 313 -12.67 -28.00 8.12
C LEU A 313 -12.51 -27.82 9.64
N ALA A 314 -12.40 -26.58 10.10
CA ALA A 314 -12.29 -26.24 11.53
C ALA A 314 -13.65 -26.09 12.24
N LYS A 315 -14.80 -26.15 11.52
CA LYS A 315 -16.12 -26.18 12.16
C LYS A 315 -16.31 -27.54 12.83
N PRO A 316 -16.59 -27.57 14.15
CA PRO A 316 -16.88 -28.84 14.82
C PRO A 316 -18.17 -29.44 14.27
N LEU A 317 -18.22 -30.78 14.19
CA LEU A 317 -19.36 -31.60 13.74
C LEU A 317 -20.62 -31.50 14.66
N THR A 318 -20.69 -30.52 15.55
CA THR A 318 -21.74 -30.39 16.58
C THR A 318 -23.02 -29.69 16.11
N GLU A 319 -23.17 -29.36 14.83
CA GLU A 319 -24.45 -28.79 14.29
C GLU A 319 -25.18 -29.75 13.33
N ALA A 320 -24.91 -31.04 13.38
CA ALA A 320 -25.56 -32.04 12.54
C ALA A 320 -26.26 -33.13 13.42
N VAL A 321 -26.95 -32.70 14.51
CA VAL A 321 -27.92 -33.54 15.23
C VAL A 321 -29.16 -32.71 15.54
#